data_bf75b4d2416ff02bb57e230be909c63e
#
_entry.id   bf75b4d2416ff02bb57e230be909c63e
#
_cell.length_a   1.000
_cell.length_b   1.000
_cell.length_c   1.000
_cell.angle_alpha   90.00
_cell.angle_beta   90.00
_cell.angle_gamma   90.00
#
_symmetry.space_group_name_H-M   'P 1'
#
loop_
_entity.id
_entity.type
_entity.pdbx_description
1 polymer ?
#
loop_
_entity_poly.entity_id
_entity_poly.type
_entity_poly.pdbx_seq_one_letter_code
_entity_poly.pdbx_strand_id
1 'polypeptide(L)'
;LVTGVQTCALPIFLTHAQKGFLLHAFTASGAIAGLLSLSAVMNGHIRAGLIWLIVCQLIDGFDGPLARRIDITTHAPQINGHILDLVVDYVTCVVVPVALFVELDMLPKGREFWFAALIIFTGALWFARTDQETEDHWFNGFPAAWNIVVPTLLILDANNATKQLVIIFLCGLSLSKVQFPHIVRVTKLRPLTLSVAFIYFVALTWLSAQFPNGPSWAKPILVVAPLYIVGLSIWKTWFAPDNQ
;
A
#
# COMPACT_ATOMS: atom_id res chain seq x y z
N LEU A 1 19.73 3.35 -62.47
CA LEU A 1 19.73 4.21 -61.33
C LEU A 1 18.73 3.68 -60.30
N VAL A 2 19.20 2.85 -59.37
CA VAL A 2 18.39 2.36 -58.23
C VAL A 2 18.63 3.33 -57.10
N THR A 3 17.67 4.19 -56.81
CA THR A 3 17.67 5.04 -55.62
C THR A 3 17.36 4.18 -54.41
N GLY A 4 18.39 3.88 -53.62
CA GLY A 4 18.23 3.21 -52.34
C GLY A 4 17.47 4.12 -51.36
N VAL A 5 16.23 3.79 -51.10
CA VAL A 5 15.47 4.33 -49.95
C VAL A 5 16.04 3.68 -48.71
N GLN A 6 16.99 4.36 -48.04
CA GLN A 6 17.37 4.01 -46.69
C GLN A 6 16.19 4.38 -45.79
N THR A 7 15.37 3.40 -45.43
CA THR A 7 14.46 3.51 -44.27
C THR A 7 15.30 3.55 -43.02
N CYS A 8 15.61 4.75 -42.54
CA CYS A 8 16.25 4.98 -41.28
C CYS A 8 15.18 4.70 -40.19
N ALA A 9 14.98 3.42 -39.86
CA ALA A 9 14.29 3.04 -38.64
C ALA A 9 15.21 3.42 -37.46
N LEU A 10 15.13 4.68 -37.01
CA LEU A 10 15.73 5.08 -35.76
C LEU A 10 15.07 4.23 -34.66
N PRO A 11 15.83 3.40 -33.93
CA PRO A 11 15.30 2.77 -32.74
C PRO A 11 14.91 3.90 -31.79
N ILE A 12 13.63 4.01 -31.46
CA ILE A 12 13.12 4.99 -30.49
C ILE A 12 13.63 4.57 -29.10
N PHE A 13 14.90 4.82 -28.84
CA PHE A 13 15.44 4.71 -27.48
C PHE A 13 15.00 5.95 -26.71
N LEU A 14 14.15 5.75 -25.70
CA LEU A 14 13.82 6.80 -24.76
C LEU A 14 15.09 7.35 -24.13
N THR A 15 15.21 8.66 -24.07
CA THR A 15 16.29 9.33 -23.32
C THR A 15 16.16 9.03 -21.83
N HIS A 16 17.23 9.16 -21.08
CA HIS A 16 17.18 8.95 -19.62
C HIS A 16 16.17 9.88 -18.93
N ALA A 17 16.05 11.13 -19.37
CA ALA A 17 15.06 12.07 -18.86
C ALA A 17 13.62 11.62 -19.15
N GLN A 18 13.36 11.08 -20.36
CA GLN A 18 12.04 10.53 -20.69
C GLN A 18 11.70 9.31 -19.84
N LYS A 19 12.67 8.41 -19.60
CA LYS A 19 12.47 7.25 -18.70
C LYS A 19 12.16 7.69 -17.28
N GLY A 20 12.87 8.70 -16.76
CA GLY A 20 12.60 9.28 -15.46
C GLY A 20 11.20 9.87 -15.35
N PHE A 21 10.79 10.67 -16.34
CA PHE A 21 9.42 11.23 -16.37
C PHE A 21 8.34 10.16 -16.47
N LEU A 22 8.53 9.13 -17.29
CA LEU A 22 7.58 8.00 -17.39
C LEU A 22 7.44 7.24 -16.08
N LEU A 23 8.52 7.12 -15.31
CA LEU A 23 8.44 6.50 -14.00
C LEU A 23 7.67 7.37 -13.00
N HIS A 24 7.91 8.68 -12.95
CA HIS A 24 7.07 9.58 -12.13
C HIS A 24 5.60 9.54 -12.55
N ALA A 25 5.31 9.45 -13.85
CA ALA A 25 3.95 9.28 -14.34
C ALA A 25 3.35 7.92 -13.92
N PHE A 26 4.15 6.86 -13.86
CA PHE A 26 3.73 5.55 -13.36
C PHE A 26 3.38 5.63 -11.86
N THR A 27 4.24 6.19 -11.00
CA THR A 27 3.92 6.41 -9.57
C THR A 27 2.64 7.25 -9.43
N ALA A 28 2.53 8.39 -10.14
CA ALA A 28 1.36 9.25 -10.10
C ALA A 28 0.07 8.54 -10.56
N SER A 29 0.15 7.52 -11.44
CA SER A 29 -1.00 6.73 -11.86
C SER A 29 -1.64 5.93 -10.72
N GLY A 30 -0.92 5.70 -9.62
CA GLY A 30 -1.47 5.14 -8.38
C GLY A 30 -2.64 5.96 -7.83
N ALA A 31 -2.55 7.29 -7.86
CA ALA A 31 -3.65 8.16 -7.44
C ALA A 31 -4.88 8.02 -8.36
N ILE A 32 -4.68 7.80 -9.67
CA ILE A 32 -5.78 7.52 -10.61
C ILE A 32 -6.44 6.17 -10.28
N ALA A 33 -5.64 5.14 -10.00
CA ALA A 33 -6.15 3.84 -9.58
C ALA A 33 -6.97 3.96 -8.27
N GLY A 34 -6.51 4.78 -7.31
CA GLY A 34 -7.26 5.10 -6.09
C GLY A 34 -8.60 5.77 -6.38
N LEU A 35 -8.63 6.76 -7.28
CA LEU A 35 -9.87 7.41 -7.72
C LEU A 35 -10.83 6.42 -8.40
N LEU A 36 -10.31 5.50 -9.23
CA LEU A 36 -11.11 4.45 -9.87
C LEU A 36 -11.68 3.47 -8.84
N SER A 37 -10.92 3.15 -7.78
CA SER A 37 -11.41 2.33 -6.67
C SER A 37 -12.61 2.99 -6.00
N LEU A 38 -12.47 4.26 -5.60
CA LEU A 38 -13.54 5.02 -4.95
C LEU A 38 -14.76 5.15 -5.87
N SER A 39 -14.56 5.56 -7.12
CA SER A 39 -15.64 5.69 -8.10
C SER A 39 -16.39 4.36 -8.32
N ALA A 40 -15.68 3.24 -8.40
CA ALA A 40 -16.31 1.93 -8.55
C ALA A 40 -17.21 1.58 -7.35
N VAL A 41 -16.74 1.82 -6.11
CA VAL A 41 -17.53 1.55 -4.90
C VAL A 41 -18.75 2.46 -4.81
N MET A 42 -18.60 3.76 -5.06
CA MET A 42 -19.71 4.72 -5.07
C MET A 42 -20.80 4.37 -6.10
N ASN A 43 -20.45 3.67 -7.18
CA ASN A 43 -21.39 3.15 -8.16
C ASN A 43 -21.89 1.72 -7.85
N GLY A 44 -21.66 1.20 -6.65
CA GLY A 44 -22.08 -0.14 -6.23
C GLY A 44 -21.22 -1.30 -6.76
N HIS A 45 -20.14 -1.02 -7.48
CA HIS A 45 -19.24 -2.02 -8.05
C HIS A 45 -18.11 -2.37 -7.07
N ILE A 46 -18.47 -2.87 -5.86
CA ILE A 46 -17.53 -3.11 -4.75
C ILE A 46 -16.35 -3.99 -5.19
N ARG A 47 -16.61 -5.07 -5.95
CA ARG A 47 -15.56 -5.96 -6.45
C ARG A 47 -14.52 -5.22 -7.30
N ALA A 48 -14.95 -4.36 -8.20
CA ALA A 48 -14.04 -3.56 -9.02
C ALA A 48 -13.24 -2.58 -8.16
N GLY A 49 -13.86 -1.95 -7.15
CA GLY A 49 -13.17 -1.09 -6.20
C GLY A 49 -12.06 -1.81 -5.44
N LEU A 50 -12.34 -3.02 -4.93
CA LEU A 50 -11.33 -3.84 -4.25
C LEU A 50 -10.16 -4.20 -5.19
N ILE A 51 -10.43 -4.52 -6.45
CA ILE A 51 -9.37 -4.80 -7.44
C ILE A 51 -8.53 -3.56 -7.72
N TRP A 52 -9.15 -2.37 -7.80
CA TRP A 52 -8.38 -1.13 -7.98
C TRP A 52 -7.48 -0.80 -6.76
N LEU A 53 -7.87 -1.15 -5.53
CA LEU A 53 -6.95 -1.06 -4.38
C LEU A 53 -5.74 -2.00 -4.52
N ILE A 54 -5.95 -3.21 -5.05
CA ILE A 54 -4.85 -4.13 -5.36
C ILE A 54 -3.93 -3.53 -6.43
N VAL A 55 -4.49 -2.87 -7.44
CA VAL A 55 -3.70 -2.18 -8.47
C VAL A 55 -2.86 -1.04 -7.87
N CYS A 56 -3.42 -0.25 -6.94
CA CYS A 56 -2.64 0.76 -6.20
C CYS A 56 -1.41 0.12 -5.53
N GLN A 57 -1.61 -0.99 -4.81
CA GLN A 57 -0.55 -1.69 -4.11
C GLN A 57 0.51 -2.27 -5.05
N LEU A 58 0.10 -2.70 -6.26
CA LEU A 58 1.05 -3.15 -7.28
C LEU A 58 1.89 -2.01 -7.84
N ILE A 59 1.26 -0.85 -8.12
CA ILE A 59 1.97 0.34 -8.61
C ILE A 59 3.03 0.76 -7.60
N ASP A 60 2.66 0.94 -6.33
CA ASP A 60 3.54 1.26 -5.21
C ASP A 60 4.67 0.21 -5.05
N GLY A 61 4.33 -1.08 -5.06
CA GLY A 61 5.33 -2.14 -4.92
C GLY A 61 6.37 -2.19 -6.04
N PHE A 62 6.06 -1.71 -7.25
CA PHE A 62 6.96 -1.74 -8.41
C PHE A 62 7.75 -0.45 -8.62
N ASP A 63 7.26 0.71 -8.23
CA ASP A 63 7.89 1.98 -8.56
C ASP A 63 9.26 2.16 -7.88
N GLY A 64 9.40 1.81 -6.60
CA GLY A 64 10.67 1.87 -5.89
C GLY A 64 11.80 1.02 -6.51
N PRO A 65 11.58 -0.28 -6.80
CA PRO A 65 12.55 -1.09 -7.57
C PRO A 65 12.89 -0.51 -8.94
N LEU A 66 11.91 0.03 -9.66
CA LEU A 66 12.12 0.67 -10.97
C LEU A 66 12.93 1.97 -10.83
N ALA A 67 12.64 2.81 -9.83
CA ALA A 67 13.36 4.05 -9.55
C ALA A 67 14.85 3.81 -9.30
N ARG A 68 15.16 2.79 -8.51
CA ARG A 68 16.56 2.40 -8.23
C ARG A 68 17.31 1.89 -9.46
N ARG A 69 16.61 1.23 -10.41
CA ARG A 69 17.26 0.74 -11.66
C ARG A 69 17.56 1.85 -12.67
N ILE A 70 16.79 2.93 -12.65
CA ILE A 70 16.88 4.00 -13.66
C ILE A 70 17.78 5.16 -13.18
N ASP A 71 18.16 5.20 -11.89
CA ASP A 71 18.84 6.36 -11.27
C ASP A 71 18.11 7.68 -11.53
N ILE A 72 16.83 7.70 -11.12
CA ILE A 72 15.87 8.75 -11.45
C ILE A 72 16.28 10.13 -10.91
N THR A 73 17.00 10.16 -9.79
CA THR A 73 17.47 11.41 -9.16
C THR A 73 18.42 12.21 -10.07
N THR A 74 19.22 11.50 -10.85
CA THR A 74 20.16 12.11 -11.80
C THR A 74 19.46 12.51 -13.09
N HIS A 75 18.45 11.77 -13.53
CA HIS A 75 17.91 11.92 -14.88
C HIS A 75 16.60 12.73 -14.98
N ALA A 76 15.87 12.91 -13.87
CA ALA A 76 14.63 13.70 -13.82
C ALA A 76 14.53 14.53 -12.52
N PRO A 77 15.47 15.46 -12.27
CA PRO A 77 15.56 16.20 -11.01
C PRO A 77 14.44 17.22 -10.78
N GLN A 78 13.59 17.49 -11.79
CA GLN A 78 12.49 18.46 -11.69
C GLN A 78 11.34 17.98 -10.79
N ILE A 79 11.22 16.66 -10.59
CA ILE A 79 10.21 16.05 -9.74
C ILE A 79 10.92 15.31 -8.61
N ASN A 80 10.58 15.68 -7.37
CA ASN A 80 11.06 14.92 -6.22
C ASN A 80 10.24 13.63 -6.10
N GLY A 81 10.84 12.51 -6.55
CA GLY A 81 10.18 11.20 -6.57
C GLY A 81 9.74 10.72 -5.19
N HIS A 82 10.51 11.02 -4.14
CA HIS A 82 10.16 10.65 -2.76
C HIS A 82 8.92 11.41 -2.26
N ILE A 83 8.85 12.73 -2.54
CA ILE A 83 7.64 13.50 -2.18
C ILE A 83 6.42 13.02 -2.98
N LEU A 84 6.61 12.74 -4.28
CA LEU A 84 5.53 12.21 -5.11
C LEU A 84 5.00 10.89 -4.56
N ASP A 85 5.88 9.97 -4.20
CA ASP A 85 5.58 8.68 -3.59
C ASP A 85 4.76 8.87 -2.29
N LEU A 86 5.26 9.66 -1.34
CA LEU A 86 4.55 9.96 -0.09
C LEU A 86 3.14 10.55 -0.30
N VAL A 87 2.98 11.44 -1.31
CA VAL A 87 1.68 12.05 -1.62
C VAL A 87 0.72 11.01 -2.21
N VAL A 88 1.19 10.19 -3.15
CA VAL A 88 0.38 9.12 -3.76
C VAL A 88 0.01 8.08 -2.72
N ASP A 89 0.96 7.66 -1.89
CA ASP A 89 0.73 6.70 -0.82
C ASP A 89 -0.27 7.21 0.22
N TYR A 90 -0.15 8.45 0.66
CA TYR A 90 -1.13 9.01 1.58
C TYR A 90 -2.54 8.99 0.99
N VAL A 91 -2.68 9.28 -0.30
CA VAL A 91 -3.98 9.20 -0.99
C VAL A 91 -4.48 7.75 -1.07
N THR A 92 -3.64 6.83 -1.53
CA THR A 92 -4.04 5.44 -1.84
C THR A 92 -4.10 4.55 -0.60
N CYS A 93 -3.25 4.79 0.40
CA CYS A 93 -3.20 4.00 1.62
C CYS A 93 -4.07 4.55 2.76
N VAL A 94 -4.45 5.85 2.72
CA VAL A 94 -5.23 6.47 3.80
C VAL A 94 -6.53 7.07 3.30
N VAL A 95 -6.48 8.06 2.39
CA VAL A 95 -7.66 8.85 2.00
C VAL A 95 -8.71 7.99 1.30
N VAL A 96 -8.31 7.25 0.26
CA VAL A 96 -9.23 6.37 -0.47
C VAL A 96 -9.79 5.26 0.42
N PRO A 97 -8.99 4.52 1.22
CA PRO A 97 -9.53 3.55 2.17
C PRO A 97 -10.51 4.13 3.19
N VAL A 98 -10.26 5.33 3.71
CA VAL A 98 -11.21 5.99 4.63
C VAL A 98 -12.53 6.29 3.93
N ALA A 99 -12.48 6.80 2.69
CA ALA A 99 -13.69 7.03 1.91
C ALA A 99 -14.46 5.71 1.67
N LEU A 100 -13.77 4.59 1.42
CA LEU A 100 -14.40 3.27 1.31
C LEU A 100 -14.97 2.78 2.65
N PHE A 101 -14.32 3.02 3.78
CA PHE A 101 -14.90 2.72 5.10
C PHE A 101 -16.24 3.43 5.31
N VAL A 102 -16.35 4.69 4.88
CA VAL A 102 -17.58 5.50 4.98
C VAL A 102 -18.64 4.98 4.01
N GLU A 103 -18.29 4.83 2.73
CA GLU A 103 -19.22 4.43 1.67
C GLU A 103 -19.80 3.02 1.85
N LEU A 104 -19.03 2.13 2.46
CA LEU A 104 -19.44 0.73 2.73
C LEU A 104 -20.07 0.54 4.12
N ASP A 105 -20.45 1.60 4.82
CA ASP A 105 -21.02 1.54 6.18
C ASP A 105 -20.18 0.69 7.16
N MET A 106 -18.86 0.74 7.03
CA MET A 106 -17.97 -0.06 7.86
C MET A 106 -17.56 0.63 9.17
N LEU A 107 -17.87 1.90 9.32
CA LEU A 107 -17.60 2.69 10.54
C LEU A 107 -18.79 2.66 11.51
N PRO A 108 -18.55 2.91 12.83
CA PRO A 108 -19.58 2.90 13.84
C PRO A 108 -20.64 3.96 13.60
N LYS A 109 -21.92 3.57 13.52
CA LYS A 109 -23.04 4.49 13.29
C LYS A 109 -23.05 5.64 14.31
N GLY A 110 -23.21 6.87 13.81
CA GLY A 110 -23.22 8.11 14.60
C GLY A 110 -21.83 8.56 15.07
N ARG A 111 -20.77 7.85 14.71
CA ARG A 111 -19.37 8.19 15.02
C ARG A 111 -18.46 8.10 13.80
N GLU A 112 -19.01 7.97 12.61
CA GLU A 112 -18.30 7.74 11.35
C GLU A 112 -17.22 8.81 11.14
N PHE A 113 -17.60 10.07 11.32
CA PHE A 113 -16.69 11.20 11.19
C PHE A 113 -15.47 11.10 12.11
N TRP A 114 -15.67 10.72 13.38
CA TRP A 114 -14.58 10.67 14.35
C TRP A 114 -13.60 9.54 14.07
N PHE A 115 -14.08 8.38 13.63
CA PHE A 115 -13.22 7.27 13.22
C PHE A 115 -12.48 7.58 11.91
N ALA A 116 -13.15 8.16 10.93
CA ALA A 116 -12.53 8.63 9.70
C ALA A 116 -11.46 9.68 9.98
N ALA A 117 -11.78 10.70 10.80
CA ALA A 117 -10.85 11.75 11.20
C ALA A 117 -9.63 11.19 11.95
N LEU A 118 -9.82 10.20 12.83
CA LEU A 118 -8.73 9.54 13.56
C LEU A 118 -7.75 8.86 12.59
N ILE A 119 -8.25 8.13 11.60
CA ILE A 119 -7.41 7.46 10.59
C ILE A 119 -6.66 8.48 9.75
N ILE A 120 -7.35 9.49 9.23
CA ILE A 120 -6.76 10.58 8.42
C ILE A 120 -5.66 11.29 9.19
N PHE A 121 -5.95 11.68 10.44
CA PHE A 121 -5.03 12.42 11.29
C PHE A 121 -3.76 11.61 11.62
N THR A 122 -3.93 10.38 12.09
CA THR A 122 -2.79 9.51 12.45
C THR A 122 -1.98 9.11 11.22
N GLY A 123 -2.64 8.87 10.08
CA GLY A 123 -1.98 8.60 8.82
C GLY A 123 -1.15 9.79 8.33
N ALA A 124 -1.71 11.01 8.36
CA ALA A 124 -0.97 12.22 7.99
C ALA A 124 0.28 12.42 8.85
N LEU A 125 0.14 12.24 10.16
CA LEU A 125 1.30 12.33 11.08
C LEU A 125 2.32 11.25 10.79
N TRP A 126 1.90 10.01 10.50
CA TRP A 126 2.82 8.93 10.18
C TRP A 126 3.62 9.22 8.90
N PHE A 127 2.96 9.66 7.82
CA PHE A 127 3.63 10.02 6.55
C PHE A 127 4.55 11.25 6.67
N ALA A 128 4.32 12.11 7.65
CA ALA A 128 5.14 13.29 7.92
C ALA A 128 6.32 13.03 8.89
N ARG A 129 6.48 11.81 9.42
CA ARG A 129 7.56 11.48 10.37
C ARG A 129 8.92 11.55 9.70
N THR A 130 9.90 12.11 10.40
CA THR A 130 11.31 12.12 9.99
C THR A 130 12.06 10.84 10.39
N ASP A 131 11.52 10.09 11.35
CA ASP A 131 12.01 8.80 11.83
C ASP A 131 11.17 7.62 11.31
N GLN A 132 10.56 7.75 10.12
CA GLN A 132 9.62 6.79 9.57
C GLN A 132 10.23 5.40 9.36
N GLU A 133 11.46 5.32 8.87
CA GLU A 133 12.19 4.08 8.59
C GLU A 133 13.52 4.06 9.36
N THR A 134 13.86 2.92 9.96
CA THR A 134 15.16 2.68 10.60
C THR A 134 16.22 2.30 9.55
N GLU A 135 17.51 2.33 9.94
CA GLU A 135 18.62 1.98 9.04
C GLU A 135 18.55 0.53 8.52
N ASP A 136 17.98 -0.38 9.30
CA ASP A 136 17.77 -1.78 8.93
C ASP A 136 16.40 -2.06 8.30
N HIS A 137 15.72 -1.00 7.83
CA HIS A 137 14.49 -1.06 7.06
C HIS A 137 13.24 -1.53 7.82
N TRP A 138 13.09 -1.11 9.07
CA TRP A 138 11.84 -1.25 9.81
C TRP A 138 11.12 0.08 9.88
N PHE A 139 9.82 0.06 9.75
CA PHE A 139 8.98 1.23 9.94
C PHE A 139 8.71 1.47 11.41
N ASN A 140 8.87 2.68 11.90
CA ASN A 140 8.44 3.10 13.22
C ASN A 140 6.93 3.37 13.22
N GLY A 141 6.19 2.53 13.92
CA GLY A 141 4.73 2.53 13.94
C GLY A 141 4.10 1.73 12.79
N PHE A 142 2.79 1.49 12.89
CA PHE A 142 2.02 0.88 11.81
C PHE A 142 2.07 1.79 10.56
N PRO A 143 2.46 1.25 9.38
CA PRO A 143 2.73 2.07 8.18
C PRO A 143 1.47 2.59 7.48
N ALA A 144 0.39 2.82 8.20
CA ALA A 144 -0.88 3.37 7.73
C ALA A 144 -1.44 2.67 6.46
N ALA A 145 -1.18 1.37 6.31
CA ALA A 145 -1.56 0.55 5.15
C ALA A 145 -3.06 0.17 5.17
N TRP A 146 -3.95 1.18 5.21
CA TRP A 146 -5.39 0.97 5.26
C TRP A 146 -5.98 0.38 3.99
N ASN A 147 -5.27 0.51 2.87
CA ASN A 147 -5.62 -0.09 1.58
C ASN A 147 -5.63 -1.63 1.60
N ILE A 148 -4.98 -2.28 2.56
CA ILE A 148 -5.07 -3.71 2.80
C ILE A 148 -5.97 -4.05 4.00
N VAL A 149 -6.09 -3.15 4.99
CA VAL A 149 -6.94 -3.35 6.17
C VAL A 149 -8.43 -3.33 5.79
N VAL A 150 -8.86 -2.34 4.98
CA VAL A 150 -10.26 -2.20 4.55
C VAL A 150 -10.77 -3.45 3.84
N PRO A 151 -10.15 -3.92 2.74
CA PRO A 151 -10.62 -5.11 2.05
C PRO A 151 -10.56 -6.36 2.94
N THR A 152 -9.55 -6.46 3.81
CA THR A 152 -9.45 -7.58 4.76
C THR A 152 -10.64 -7.62 5.71
N LEU A 153 -10.96 -6.51 6.37
CA LEU A 153 -12.09 -6.42 7.30
C LEU A 153 -13.44 -6.65 6.59
N LEU A 154 -13.57 -6.17 5.35
CA LEU A 154 -14.77 -6.37 4.53
C LEU A 154 -14.95 -7.83 4.14
N ILE A 155 -13.91 -8.49 3.61
CA ILE A 155 -13.97 -9.89 3.17
C ILE A 155 -14.20 -10.85 4.34
N LEU A 156 -13.63 -10.53 5.50
CA LEU A 156 -13.81 -11.31 6.72
C LEU A 156 -15.21 -11.10 7.36
N ASP A 157 -15.99 -10.15 6.84
CA ASP A 157 -17.27 -9.73 7.43
C ASP A 157 -17.12 -9.42 8.93
N ALA A 158 -16.07 -8.65 9.25
CA ALA A 158 -15.74 -8.32 10.63
C ALA A 158 -16.90 -7.55 11.29
N ASN A 159 -17.27 -7.94 12.51
CA ASN A 159 -18.30 -7.22 13.25
C ASN A 159 -17.85 -5.82 13.67
N ASN A 160 -18.79 -4.96 14.05
CA ASN A 160 -18.51 -3.55 14.37
C ASN A 160 -17.52 -3.37 15.53
N ALA A 161 -17.59 -4.23 16.55
CA ALA A 161 -16.66 -4.15 17.68
C ALA A 161 -15.22 -4.47 17.24
N THR A 162 -15.03 -5.49 16.40
CA THR A 162 -13.73 -5.83 15.81
C THR A 162 -13.19 -4.70 14.95
N LYS A 163 -14.01 -4.11 14.06
CA LYS A 163 -13.59 -2.97 13.22
C LYS A 163 -13.12 -1.79 14.08
N GLN A 164 -13.90 -1.41 15.10
CA GLN A 164 -13.55 -0.32 16.02
C GLN A 164 -12.23 -0.58 16.75
N LEU A 165 -12.08 -1.80 17.30
CA LEU A 165 -10.88 -2.20 18.02
C LEU A 165 -9.64 -2.13 17.10
N VAL A 166 -9.74 -2.68 15.89
CA VAL A 166 -8.65 -2.66 14.91
C VAL A 166 -8.27 -1.22 14.54
N ILE A 167 -9.27 -0.36 14.27
CA ILE A 167 -8.99 1.05 13.92
C ILE A 167 -8.27 1.75 15.07
N ILE A 168 -8.79 1.70 16.30
CA ILE A 168 -8.18 2.37 17.45
C ILE A 168 -6.76 1.84 17.70
N PHE A 169 -6.60 0.52 17.65
CA PHE A 169 -5.31 -0.13 17.89
C PHE A 169 -4.27 0.27 16.83
N LEU A 170 -4.61 0.18 15.54
CA LEU A 170 -3.68 0.53 14.46
C LEU A 170 -3.36 2.03 14.41
N CYS A 171 -4.33 2.90 14.69
CA CYS A 171 -4.07 4.34 14.84
C CYS A 171 -3.12 4.64 16.00
N GLY A 172 -3.29 3.97 17.15
CA GLY A 172 -2.35 4.07 18.26
C GLY A 172 -0.95 3.55 17.89
N LEU A 173 -0.88 2.43 17.18
CA LEU A 173 0.38 1.89 16.71
C LEU A 173 1.09 2.80 15.69
N SER A 174 0.36 3.51 14.81
CA SER A 174 0.97 4.45 13.86
C SER A 174 1.78 5.55 14.54
N LEU A 175 1.36 5.97 15.74
CA LEU A 175 2.07 6.99 16.53
C LEU A 175 3.10 6.42 17.49
N SER A 176 3.28 5.10 17.54
CA SER A 176 4.20 4.40 18.43
C SER A 176 5.60 4.26 17.82
N LYS A 177 6.52 3.67 18.60
CA LYS A 177 7.84 3.22 18.14
C LYS A 177 7.92 1.71 17.94
N VAL A 178 6.77 1.03 17.84
CA VAL A 178 6.73 -0.41 17.49
C VAL A 178 7.24 -0.58 16.07
N GLN A 179 8.23 -1.44 15.88
CA GLN A 179 8.90 -1.60 14.59
C GLN A 179 8.18 -2.62 13.70
N PHE A 180 7.63 -2.15 12.57
CA PHE A 180 6.99 -2.99 11.55
C PHE A 180 7.96 -3.29 10.40
N PRO A 181 8.01 -4.53 9.87
CA PRO A 181 8.96 -4.87 8.82
C PRO A 181 8.59 -4.21 7.49
N HIS A 182 9.56 -3.58 6.81
CA HIS A 182 9.43 -3.32 5.39
C HIS A 182 9.55 -4.65 4.64
N ILE A 183 8.43 -5.16 4.12
CA ILE A 183 8.27 -6.55 3.62
C ILE A 183 9.39 -6.98 2.67
N VAL A 184 9.87 -6.09 1.81
CA VAL A 184 10.87 -6.40 0.78
C VAL A 184 12.31 -6.17 1.25
N ARG A 185 12.55 -5.19 2.14
CA ARG A 185 13.90 -4.73 2.49
C ARG A 185 14.48 -5.43 3.72
N VAL A 186 13.65 -5.78 4.71
CA VAL A 186 14.10 -6.45 5.93
C VAL A 186 14.78 -7.78 5.59
N THR A 187 15.99 -7.97 6.07
CA THR A 187 16.80 -9.16 5.77
C THR A 187 16.48 -10.35 6.68
N LYS A 188 16.05 -10.08 7.93
CA LYS A 188 15.69 -11.11 8.90
C LYS A 188 14.44 -11.87 8.48
N LEU A 189 14.53 -13.20 8.44
CA LEU A 189 13.45 -14.09 8.00
C LEU A 189 12.87 -13.74 6.61
N ARG A 190 13.64 -13.04 5.77
CA ARG A 190 13.19 -12.50 4.46
C ARG A 190 12.47 -13.54 3.58
N PRO A 191 12.98 -14.77 3.39
CA PRO A 191 12.27 -15.75 2.57
C PRO A 191 10.89 -16.10 3.12
N LEU A 192 10.77 -16.25 4.44
CA LEU A 192 9.50 -16.54 5.10
C LEU A 192 8.54 -15.36 5.01
N THR A 193 9.02 -14.14 5.33
CA THR A 193 8.21 -12.91 5.27
C THR A 193 7.69 -12.65 3.86
N LEU A 194 8.54 -12.80 2.83
CA LEU A 194 8.13 -12.67 1.43
C LEU A 194 7.10 -13.73 1.04
N SER A 195 7.28 -14.98 1.48
CA SER A 195 6.32 -16.07 1.18
C SER A 195 4.96 -15.79 1.84
N VAL A 196 4.95 -15.38 3.10
CA VAL A 196 3.73 -15.04 3.84
C VAL A 196 3.01 -13.85 3.18
N ALA A 197 3.76 -12.79 2.85
CA ALA A 197 3.21 -11.61 2.19
C ALA A 197 2.67 -11.94 0.79
N PHE A 198 3.36 -12.76 0.02
CA PHE A 198 2.91 -13.20 -1.30
C PHE A 198 1.62 -14.03 -1.22
N ILE A 199 1.58 -15.02 -0.31
CA ILE A 199 0.38 -15.85 -0.10
C ILE A 199 -0.80 -14.97 0.35
N TYR A 200 -0.56 -14.04 1.26
CA TYR A 200 -1.58 -13.07 1.69
C TYR A 200 -2.10 -12.24 0.51
N PHE A 201 -1.20 -11.67 -0.29
CA PHE A 201 -1.55 -10.81 -1.41
C PHE A 201 -2.34 -11.57 -2.49
N VAL A 202 -1.94 -12.81 -2.80
CA VAL A 202 -2.67 -13.70 -3.73
C VAL A 202 -4.07 -14.02 -3.16
N ALA A 203 -4.17 -14.38 -1.88
CA ALA A 203 -5.45 -14.67 -1.24
C ALA A 203 -6.36 -13.44 -1.21
N LEU A 204 -5.82 -12.27 -0.86
CA LEU A 204 -6.57 -11.00 -0.85
C LEU A 204 -7.08 -10.67 -2.25
N THR A 205 -6.24 -10.78 -3.28
CA THR A 205 -6.60 -10.53 -4.68
C THR A 205 -7.72 -11.48 -5.13
N TRP A 206 -7.55 -12.77 -4.88
CA TRP A 206 -8.55 -13.77 -5.27
C TRP A 206 -9.88 -13.56 -4.56
N LEU A 207 -9.87 -13.38 -3.24
CA LEU A 207 -11.09 -13.13 -2.46
C LEU A 207 -11.77 -11.82 -2.85
N SER A 208 -10.99 -10.77 -3.17
CA SER A 208 -11.50 -9.50 -3.70
C SER A 208 -12.18 -9.70 -5.06
N ALA A 209 -11.58 -10.49 -5.97
CA ALA A 209 -12.13 -10.77 -7.28
C ALA A 209 -13.43 -11.59 -7.21
N GLN A 210 -13.64 -12.37 -6.17
CA GLN A 210 -14.83 -13.20 -5.96
C GLN A 210 -15.81 -12.63 -4.92
N PHE A 211 -15.55 -11.44 -4.39
CA PHE A 211 -16.41 -10.83 -3.39
C PHE A 211 -17.87 -10.68 -3.88
N PRO A 212 -18.89 -10.99 -3.06
CA PRO A 212 -18.85 -11.46 -1.66
C PRO A 212 -18.71 -13.00 -1.51
N ASN A 213 -18.72 -13.76 -2.59
CA ASN A 213 -18.87 -15.23 -2.63
C ASN A 213 -17.53 -16.00 -2.62
N GLY A 214 -16.45 -15.36 -2.17
CA GLY A 214 -15.13 -16.00 -2.11
C GLY A 214 -15.10 -17.22 -1.17
N PRO A 215 -14.22 -18.22 -1.46
CA PRO A 215 -14.16 -19.46 -0.71
C PRO A 215 -13.75 -19.25 0.76
N SER A 216 -14.54 -19.78 1.68
CA SER A 216 -14.34 -19.59 3.12
C SER A 216 -12.99 -20.16 3.62
N TRP A 217 -12.47 -21.21 2.99
CA TRP A 217 -11.20 -21.83 3.37
C TRP A 217 -9.98 -20.91 3.16
N ALA A 218 -10.07 -19.92 2.28
CA ALA A 218 -8.98 -18.96 2.03
C ALA A 218 -9.00 -17.78 3.02
N LYS A 219 -10.13 -17.49 3.68
CA LYS A 219 -10.26 -16.39 4.63
C LYS A 219 -9.26 -16.45 5.82
N PRO A 220 -8.93 -17.61 6.41
CA PRO A 220 -7.97 -17.68 7.50
C PRO A 220 -6.59 -17.11 7.13
N ILE A 221 -6.19 -17.13 5.84
CA ILE A 221 -4.94 -16.56 5.38
C ILE A 221 -4.89 -15.06 5.69
N LEU A 222 -6.03 -14.36 5.53
CA LEU A 222 -6.15 -12.93 5.80
C LEU A 222 -6.03 -12.57 7.30
N VAL A 223 -6.06 -13.56 8.18
CA VAL A 223 -5.86 -13.40 9.63
C VAL A 223 -4.45 -13.85 10.03
N VAL A 224 -4.02 -15.01 9.57
CA VAL A 224 -2.72 -15.60 9.97
C VAL A 224 -1.54 -14.76 9.51
N ALA A 225 -1.58 -14.22 8.29
CA ALA A 225 -0.48 -13.42 7.76
C ALA A 225 -0.27 -12.08 8.53
N PRO A 226 -1.31 -11.25 8.81
CA PRO A 226 -1.14 -10.11 9.71
C PRO A 226 -0.67 -10.47 11.11
N LEU A 227 -1.15 -11.59 11.69
CA LEU A 227 -0.69 -12.06 13.00
C LEU A 227 0.81 -12.42 12.98
N TYR A 228 1.31 -13.01 11.90
CA TYR A 228 2.75 -13.24 11.72
C TYR A 228 3.52 -11.91 11.73
N ILE A 229 3.05 -10.89 10.99
CA ILE A 229 3.69 -9.57 10.96
C ILE A 229 3.67 -8.91 12.35
N VAL A 230 2.55 -8.97 13.07
CA VAL A 230 2.46 -8.47 14.46
C VAL A 230 3.44 -9.23 15.37
N GLY A 231 3.51 -10.54 15.27
CA GLY A 231 4.47 -11.35 16.04
C GLY A 231 5.92 -10.96 15.75
N LEU A 232 6.25 -10.74 14.47
CA LEU A 232 7.58 -10.30 14.05
C LEU A 232 7.89 -8.89 14.57
N SER A 233 6.92 -7.99 14.57
CA SER A 233 7.02 -6.63 15.09
C SER A 233 7.26 -6.61 16.61
N ILE A 234 6.53 -7.45 17.35
CA ILE A 234 6.74 -7.65 18.80
C ILE A 234 8.15 -8.18 19.05
N TRP A 235 8.55 -9.22 18.33
CA TRP A 235 9.90 -9.80 18.48
C TRP A 235 10.99 -8.75 18.23
N LYS A 236 10.92 -7.98 17.13
CA LYS A 236 11.93 -6.95 16.81
C LYS A 236 11.97 -5.86 17.86
N THR A 237 10.81 -5.33 18.26
CA THR A 237 10.73 -4.17 19.16
C THR A 237 11.24 -4.46 20.57
N TRP A 238 10.96 -5.66 21.11
CA TRP A 238 11.24 -5.96 22.54
C TRP A 238 12.36 -6.96 22.75
N PHE A 239 12.64 -7.85 21.79
CA PHE A 239 13.63 -8.93 21.97
C PHE A 239 14.86 -8.79 21.10
N ALA A 240 14.83 -7.99 20.06
CA ALA A 240 15.95 -7.73 19.17
C ALA A 240 16.05 -6.24 18.80
N PRO A 241 16.03 -5.32 19.77
CA PRO A 241 16.20 -3.90 19.49
C PRO A 241 17.58 -3.66 18.86
N ASP A 242 17.67 -2.62 18.03
CA ASP A 242 18.97 -2.19 17.51
C ASP A 242 19.81 -1.71 18.69
N ASN A 243 21.09 -2.06 18.72
CA ASN A 243 22.03 -1.48 19.67
C ASN A 243 22.11 0.02 19.34
N GLN A 244 21.53 0.85 20.20
CA GLN A 244 21.61 2.31 20.16
C GLN A 244 23.04 2.80 20.40
#